data_685400dbeab800b96a6a55e4d38b6141
#
_entry.id   685400dbeab800b96a6a55e4d38b6141
#
_cell.length_a   1.000
_cell.length_b   1.000
_cell.length_c   1.000
_cell.angle_alpha   90.00
_cell.angle_beta   90.00
_cell.angle_gamma   90.00
#
_symmetry.space_group_name_H-M   'P 1'
#
loop_
_entity.id
_entity.type
_entity.pdbx_description
1 polymer ?
#
loop_
_entity_poly.entity_id
_entity_poly.type
_entity_poly.pdbx_seq_one_letter_code
_entity_poly.pdbx_strand_id
1 'polypeptide(L)'
;MTETSSSFWKKLTKRLERKKERKEYISQLQKQGETHLIVSALITTVTFAAGFTLPGGYKEDDGKAILSKKAAFRAFVMTDSIAMVSSLCAVFLHFLMTLHKRGKFLEKHLLWAFSLTMVGMGAMAIAFATGLSAVLPHSSGLSVLTCILCSCFFLSIAVEYCKFWRGTISVIIITSFYKILLWVFRIPH
;
A
#
# COMPACT_ATOMS: atom_id res chain seq x y z
N MET A 1 32.66 -35.00 31.58
CA MET A 1 31.47 -35.39 30.83
C MET A 1 30.29 -34.41 30.99
N THR A 2 30.30 -33.47 31.91
CA THR A 2 29.22 -32.53 32.23
C THR A 2 29.23 -31.22 31.43
N GLU A 3 30.37 -30.73 30.97
CA GLU A 3 30.48 -29.43 30.24
C GLU A 3 29.95 -29.48 28.81
N THR A 4 30.13 -30.57 28.12
CA THR A 4 29.61 -30.79 26.75
C THR A 4 28.09 -30.83 26.73
N SER A 5 27.44 -31.40 27.72
CA SER A 5 25.99 -31.45 27.88
C SER A 5 25.41 -30.04 28.11
N SER A 6 25.99 -29.23 28.99
CA SER A 6 25.56 -27.85 29.27
C SER A 6 25.62 -26.95 28.01
N SER A 7 26.72 -27.07 27.26
CA SER A 7 26.92 -26.29 26.02
C SER A 7 25.91 -26.72 24.92
N PHE A 8 25.60 -28.00 24.82
CA PHE A 8 24.60 -28.51 23.89
C PHE A 8 23.19 -27.98 24.20
N TRP A 9 22.78 -28.03 25.47
CA TRP A 9 21.46 -27.52 25.88
C TRP A 9 21.33 -26.02 25.67
N LYS A 10 22.35 -25.22 25.96
CA LYS A 10 22.40 -23.78 25.68
C LYS A 10 22.23 -23.49 24.16
N LYS A 11 22.92 -24.24 23.30
CA LYS A 11 22.75 -24.09 21.83
C LYS A 11 21.34 -24.47 21.35
N LEU A 12 20.78 -25.52 21.93
CA LEU A 12 19.44 -25.99 21.59
C LEU A 12 18.38 -24.96 21.99
N THR A 13 18.43 -24.46 23.24
CA THR A 13 17.51 -23.41 23.74
C THR A 13 17.57 -22.17 22.87
N LYS A 14 18.77 -21.66 22.55
CA LYS A 14 18.95 -20.50 21.68
C LYS A 14 18.42 -20.73 20.25
N ARG A 15 18.45 -21.97 19.74
CA ARG A 15 17.84 -22.31 18.45
C ARG A 15 16.31 -22.33 18.53
N LEU A 16 15.75 -22.82 19.62
CA LEU A 16 14.31 -22.85 19.84
C LEU A 16 13.73 -21.44 20.02
N GLU A 17 14.42 -20.60 20.80
CA GLU A 17 14.05 -19.17 20.95
C GLU A 17 14.02 -18.46 19.62
N ARG A 18 15.08 -18.55 18.82
CA ARG A 18 15.12 -17.94 17.47
C ARG A 18 14.05 -18.47 16.53
N LYS A 19 13.67 -19.76 16.65
CA LYS A 19 12.54 -20.31 15.88
C LYS A 19 11.20 -19.73 16.33
N LYS A 20 11.03 -19.51 17.62
CA LYS A 20 9.82 -18.91 18.20
C LYS A 20 9.69 -17.46 17.78
N GLU A 21 10.73 -16.64 17.95
CA GLU A 21 10.77 -15.24 17.52
C GLU A 21 10.47 -15.09 16.02
N ARG A 22 11.05 -15.97 15.19
CA ARG A 22 10.77 -15.97 13.75
C ARG A 22 9.32 -16.32 13.42
N LYS A 23 8.71 -17.26 14.14
CA LYS A 23 7.28 -17.59 13.95
C LYS A 23 6.38 -16.43 14.34
N GLU A 24 6.67 -15.79 15.46
CA GLU A 24 5.93 -14.62 15.94
C GLU A 24 6.04 -13.46 14.93
N TYR A 25 7.25 -13.17 14.44
CA TYR A 25 7.47 -12.15 13.40
C TYR A 25 6.68 -12.43 12.12
N ILE A 26 6.70 -13.67 11.61
CA ILE A 26 5.93 -14.06 10.42
C ILE A 26 4.43 -13.92 10.67
N SER A 27 3.94 -14.30 11.85
CA SER A 27 2.53 -14.17 12.23
C SER A 27 2.09 -12.70 12.27
N GLN A 28 2.92 -11.80 12.79
CA GLN A 28 2.65 -10.36 12.78
C GLN A 28 2.59 -9.79 11.37
N LEU A 29 3.52 -10.18 10.48
CA LEU A 29 3.49 -9.75 9.07
C LEU A 29 2.22 -10.24 8.35
N GLN A 30 1.78 -11.47 8.62
CA GLN A 30 0.56 -12.01 8.05
C GLN A 30 -0.67 -11.23 8.51
N LYS A 31 -0.77 -10.94 9.80
CA LYS A 31 -1.87 -10.15 10.37
C LYS A 31 -1.93 -8.73 9.79
N GLN A 32 -0.79 -8.07 9.60
CA GLN A 32 -0.73 -6.78 8.90
C GLN A 32 -1.20 -6.92 7.46
N GLY A 33 -0.77 -7.99 6.76
CA GLY A 33 -1.19 -8.29 5.40
C GLY A 33 -2.70 -8.44 5.26
N GLU A 34 -3.37 -9.12 6.18
CA GLU A 34 -4.82 -9.29 6.19
C GLU A 34 -5.55 -7.95 6.28
N THR A 35 -5.10 -7.03 7.13
CA THR A 35 -5.69 -5.69 7.24
C THR A 35 -5.53 -4.91 5.94
N HIS A 36 -4.35 -4.94 5.33
CA HIS A 36 -4.11 -4.26 4.04
C HIS A 36 -4.92 -4.88 2.90
N LEU A 37 -5.10 -6.21 2.90
CA LEU A 37 -5.94 -6.91 1.94
C LEU A 37 -7.38 -6.40 1.97
N ILE A 38 -7.96 -6.26 3.16
CA ILE A 38 -9.34 -5.76 3.33
C ILE A 38 -9.46 -4.34 2.76
N VAL A 39 -8.54 -3.45 3.11
CA VAL A 39 -8.55 -2.06 2.61
C VAL A 39 -8.41 -2.03 1.08
N SER A 40 -7.46 -2.79 0.51
CA SER A 40 -7.27 -2.85 -0.94
C SER A 40 -8.49 -3.41 -1.67
N ALA A 41 -9.14 -4.43 -1.11
CA ALA A 41 -10.36 -5.00 -1.68
C ALA A 41 -11.53 -4.00 -1.65
N LEU A 42 -11.68 -3.24 -0.56
CA LEU A 42 -12.69 -2.18 -0.49
C LEU A 42 -12.46 -1.08 -1.52
N ILE A 43 -11.21 -0.62 -1.71
CA ILE A 43 -10.88 0.36 -2.74
C ILE A 43 -11.22 -0.19 -4.12
N THR A 44 -10.83 -1.43 -4.42
CA THR A 44 -11.12 -2.08 -5.70
C THR A 44 -12.62 -2.14 -5.98
N THR A 45 -13.44 -2.51 -4.99
CA THR A 45 -14.89 -2.62 -5.17
C THR A 45 -15.55 -1.26 -5.36
N VAL A 46 -15.14 -0.23 -4.62
CA VAL A 46 -15.70 1.11 -4.75
C VAL A 46 -15.31 1.75 -6.09
N THR A 47 -14.06 1.64 -6.51
CA THR A 47 -13.59 2.18 -7.80
C THR A 47 -14.20 1.43 -8.98
N PHE A 48 -14.37 0.12 -8.88
CA PHE A 48 -15.10 -0.65 -9.88
C PHE A 48 -16.54 -0.15 -10.03
N ALA A 49 -17.26 0.05 -8.92
CA ALA A 49 -18.62 0.59 -8.96
C ALA A 49 -18.66 2.02 -9.55
N ALA A 50 -17.71 2.88 -9.20
CA ALA A 50 -17.61 4.25 -9.70
C ALA A 50 -17.40 4.30 -11.22
N GLY A 51 -16.67 3.34 -11.79
CA GLY A 51 -16.48 3.20 -13.24
C GLY A 51 -17.79 2.94 -14.02
N PHE A 52 -18.79 2.35 -13.37
CA PHE A 52 -20.12 2.11 -13.97
C PHE A 52 -21.19 3.14 -13.55
N THR A 53 -20.97 3.86 -12.48
CA THR A 53 -21.84 4.94 -12.00
C THR A 53 -21.22 6.30 -12.24
N LEU A 54 -20.94 6.61 -13.51
CA LEU A 54 -20.23 7.82 -13.90
C LEU A 54 -20.93 9.11 -13.44
N PRO A 55 -20.18 10.10 -12.92
CA PRO A 55 -20.75 11.36 -12.52
C PRO A 55 -21.37 12.09 -13.69
N GLY A 56 -22.61 12.60 -13.50
CA GLY A 56 -23.35 13.32 -14.52
C GLY A 56 -24.23 12.47 -15.45
N GLY A 57 -24.17 11.12 -15.33
CA GLY A 57 -25.05 10.21 -16.07
C GLY A 57 -24.69 10.04 -17.56
N TYR A 58 -25.58 9.35 -18.26
CA TYR A 58 -25.42 8.97 -19.66
C TYR A 58 -26.47 9.68 -20.53
N LYS A 59 -26.16 9.90 -21.80
CA LYS A 59 -27.10 10.37 -22.80
C LYS A 59 -28.06 9.25 -23.21
N GLU A 60 -29.33 9.56 -23.37
CA GLU A 60 -30.34 8.59 -23.76
C GLU A 60 -30.14 8.06 -25.19
N ASP A 61 -29.62 8.91 -26.10
CA ASP A 61 -29.55 8.58 -27.54
C ASP A 61 -28.40 7.61 -27.86
N ASP A 62 -27.22 7.78 -27.26
CA ASP A 62 -25.98 7.02 -27.61
C ASP A 62 -25.29 6.36 -26.44
N GLY A 63 -25.87 6.44 -25.24
CA GLY A 63 -25.33 5.83 -24.02
C GLY A 63 -23.96 6.37 -23.57
N LYS A 64 -23.47 7.47 -24.15
CA LYS A 64 -22.19 8.08 -23.77
C LYS A 64 -22.35 8.97 -22.57
N ALA A 65 -21.27 9.05 -21.75
CA ALA A 65 -21.24 9.94 -20.60
C ALA A 65 -21.44 11.40 -21.01
N ILE A 66 -22.39 12.09 -20.37
CA ILE A 66 -22.74 13.49 -20.67
C ILE A 66 -21.52 14.40 -20.48
N LEU A 67 -20.74 14.18 -19.45
CA LEU A 67 -19.58 15.00 -19.07
C LEU A 67 -18.27 14.60 -19.75
N SER A 68 -18.27 13.70 -20.73
CA SER A 68 -17.07 13.14 -21.39
C SER A 68 -16.08 14.19 -21.91
N LYS A 69 -16.56 15.38 -22.29
CA LYS A 69 -15.72 16.50 -22.78
C LYS A 69 -15.10 17.34 -21.67
N LYS A 70 -15.59 17.27 -20.42
CA LYS A 70 -15.04 18.04 -19.30
C LYS A 70 -13.69 17.47 -18.84
N ALA A 71 -12.69 18.33 -18.64
CA ALA A 71 -11.37 17.94 -18.15
C ALA A 71 -11.44 17.24 -16.78
N ALA A 72 -12.28 17.74 -15.87
CA ALA A 72 -12.50 17.15 -14.54
C ALA A 72 -13.07 15.72 -14.63
N PHE A 73 -13.98 15.44 -15.56
CA PHE A 73 -14.50 14.10 -15.79
C PHE A 73 -13.40 13.14 -16.32
N ARG A 74 -12.58 13.61 -17.24
CA ARG A 74 -11.46 12.81 -17.76
C ARG A 74 -10.43 12.50 -16.65
N ALA A 75 -10.13 13.50 -15.82
CA ALA A 75 -9.28 13.31 -14.65
C ALA A 75 -9.88 12.29 -13.66
N PHE A 76 -11.18 12.35 -13.40
CA PHE A 76 -11.91 11.36 -12.60
C PHE A 76 -11.70 9.95 -13.14
N VAL A 77 -12.01 9.71 -14.43
CA VAL A 77 -11.91 8.37 -15.03
C VAL A 77 -10.46 7.84 -14.96
N MET A 78 -9.46 8.70 -15.24
CA MET A 78 -8.06 8.28 -15.16
C MET A 78 -7.63 7.93 -13.74
N THR A 79 -7.96 8.78 -12.76
CA THR A 79 -7.55 8.55 -11.37
C THR A 79 -8.30 7.39 -10.74
N ASP A 80 -9.57 7.19 -11.06
CA ASP A 80 -10.36 6.03 -10.64
C ASP A 80 -9.79 4.72 -11.21
N SER A 81 -9.40 4.71 -12.49
CA SER A 81 -8.73 3.57 -13.12
C SER A 81 -7.38 3.26 -12.46
N ILE A 82 -6.58 4.28 -12.11
CA ILE A 82 -5.31 4.09 -11.39
C ILE A 82 -5.57 3.52 -10.00
N ALA A 83 -6.58 4.01 -9.28
CA ALA A 83 -6.96 3.51 -7.97
C ALA A 83 -7.38 2.04 -8.04
N MET A 84 -8.20 1.67 -9.03
CA MET A 84 -8.64 0.30 -9.25
C MET A 84 -7.47 -0.64 -9.55
N VAL A 85 -6.61 -0.29 -10.52
CA VAL A 85 -5.50 -1.15 -10.93
C VAL A 85 -4.48 -1.31 -9.80
N SER A 86 -4.10 -0.22 -9.12
CA SER A 86 -3.13 -0.31 -8.00
C SER A 86 -3.66 -1.13 -6.83
N SER A 87 -4.94 -0.96 -6.46
CA SER A 87 -5.55 -1.76 -5.38
C SER A 87 -5.72 -3.23 -5.78
N LEU A 88 -6.09 -3.52 -7.02
CA LEU A 88 -6.17 -4.90 -7.52
C LEU A 88 -4.79 -5.60 -7.53
N CYS A 89 -3.73 -4.89 -7.94
CA CYS A 89 -2.36 -5.39 -7.83
C CYS A 89 -1.96 -5.66 -6.37
N ALA A 90 -2.36 -4.80 -5.42
CA ALA A 90 -2.12 -5.02 -4.00
C ALA A 90 -2.83 -6.29 -3.50
N VAL A 91 -4.11 -6.49 -3.86
CA VAL A 91 -4.87 -7.72 -3.55
C VAL A 91 -4.14 -8.96 -4.11
N PHE A 92 -3.67 -8.89 -5.35
CA PHE A 92 -2.93 -9.99 -5.97
C PHE A 92 -1.61 -10.30 -5.24
N LEU A 93 -0.86 -9.28 -4.81
CA LEU A 93 0.35 -9.48 -4.01
C LEU A 93 0.04 -10.13 -2.66
N HIS A 94 -1.07 -9.77 -2.01
CA HIS A 94 -1.52 -10.42 -0.78
C HIS A 94 -1.89 -11.90 -1.02
N PHE A 95 -2.53 -12.21 -2.14
CA PHE A 95 -2.80 -13.59 -2.53
C PHE A 95 -1.48 -14.38 -2.70
N LEU A 96 -0.48 -13.84 -3.39
CA LEU A 96 0.84 -14.47 -3.52
C LEU A 96 1.52 -14.70 -2.16
N MET A 97 1.35 -13.80 -1.21
CA MET A 97 1.91 -13.95 0.14
C MET A 97 1.30 -15.12 0.92
N THR A 98 0.04 -15.47 0.68
CA THR A 98 -0.59 -16.65 1.29
C THR A 98 -0.01 -17.95 0.76
N LEU A 99 0.43 -17.98 -0.49
CA LEU A 99 1.04 -19.15 -1.13
C LEU A 99 2.50 -19.38 -0.69
N HIS A 100 3.23 -18.31 -0.37
CA HIS A 100 4.66 -18.38 -0.06
C HIS A 100 4.96 -18.06 1.42
N LYS A 101 5.35 -19.09 2.19
CA LYS A 101 5.66 -18.95 3.64
C LYS A 101 7.10 -18.51 3.96
N ARG A 102 7.86 -17.98 2.99
CA ARG A 102 9.25 -17.52 3.22
C ARG A 102 9.26 -16.07 3.75
N GLY A 103 9.78 -15.85 4.96
CA GLY A 103 9.73 -14.54 5.64
C GLY A 103 10.30 -13.35 4.83
N LYS A 104 11.44 -13.52 4.14
CA LYS A 104 12.02 -12.45 3.31
C LYS A 104 11.19 -12.11 2.06
N PHE A 105 10.48 -13.09 1.50
CA PHE A 105 9.57 -12.90 0.39
C PHE A 105 8.33 -12.13 0.89
N LEU A 106 7.79 -12.54 2.02
CA LEU A 106 6.64 -11.94 2.66
C LEU A 106 6.85 -10.45 2.94
N GLU A 107 8.00 -10.09 3.52
CA GLU A 107 8.37 -8.71 3.85
C GLU A 107 8.40 -7.81 2.62
N LYS A 108 9.07 -8.22 1.54
CA LYS A 108 9.13 -7.45 0.29
C LYS A 108 7.76 -7.25 -0.34
N HIS A 109 6.95 -8.31 -0.42
CA HIS A 109 5.63 -8.23 -1.05
C HIS A 109 4.66 -7.41 -0.19
N LEU A 110 4.78 -7.46 1.13
CA LEU A 110 4.00 -6.61 2.03
C LEU A 110 4.31 -5.11 1.82
N LEU A 111 5.60 -4.75 1.68
CA LEU A 111 6.01 -3.37 1.40
C LEU A 111 5.46 -2.88 0.06
N TRP A 112 5.53 -3.70 -0.99
CA TRP A 112 4.98 -3.37 -2.30
C TRP A 112 3.45 -3.26 -2.27
N ALA A 113 2.78 -4.20 -1.61
CA ALA A 113 1.33 -4.17 -1.46
C ALA A 113 0.88 -2.93 -0.68
N PHE A 114 1.58 -2.59 0.41
CA PHE A 114 1.34 -1.35 1.17
C PHE A 114 1.48 -0.11 0.28
N SER A 115 2.57 -0.01 -0.49
CA SER A 115 2.81 1.12 -1.40
C SER A 115 1.70 1.26 -2.44
N LEU A 116 1.28 0.16 -3.04
CA LEU A 116 0.19 0.14 -4.03
C LEU A 116 -1.16 0.52 -3.40
N THR A 117 -1.45 0.08 -2.19
CA THR A 117 -2.65 0.47 -1.44
C THR A 117 -2.65 1.98 -1.15
N MET A 118 -1.50 2.56 -0.77
CA MET A 118 -1.37 4.00 -0.56
C MET A 118 -1.59 4.80 -1.84
N VAL A 119 -1.04 4.34 -2.96
CA VAL A 119 -1.29 4.94 -4.28
C VAL A 119 -2.78 4.85 -4.63
N GLY A 120 -3.41 3.69 -4.40
CA GLY A 120 -4.84 3.49 -4.62
C GLY A 120 -5.71 4.45 -3.81
N MET A 121 -5.44 4.60 -2.52
CA MET A 121 -6.15 5.56 -1.65
C MET A 121 -5.97 7.01 -2.12
N GLY A 122 -4.76 7.40 -2.48
CA GLY A 122 -4.48 8.75 -2.99
C GLY A 122 -5.23 9.02 -4.31
N ALA A 123 -5.17 8.08 -5.24
CA ALA A 123 -5.86 8.18 -6.52
C ALA A 123 -7.39 8.22 -6.34
N MET A 124 -7.96 7.44 -5.42
CA MET A 124 -9.38 7.47 -5.08
C MET A 124 -9.81 8.83 -4.51
N ALA A 125 -8.99 9.45 -3.65
CA ALA A 125 -9.29 10.77 -3.12
C ALA A 125 -9.30 11.84 -4.24
N ILE A 126 -8.36 11.76 -5.20
CA ILE A 126 -8.34 12.65 -6.37
C ILE A 126 -9.54 12.38 -7.27
N ALA A 127 -9.90 11.11 -7.49
CA ALA A 127 -11.08 10.73 -8.25
C ALA A 127 -12.37 11.32 -7.64
N PHE A 128 -12.50 11.23 -6.31
CA PHE A 128 -13.64 11.83 -5.61
C PHE A 128 -13.70 13.36 -5.81
N ALA A 129 -12.59 14.07 -5.62
CA ALA A 129 -12.52 15.51 -5.80
C ALA A 129 -12.82 15.94 -7.24
N THR A 130 -12.25 15.25 -8.22
CA THR A 130 -12.46 15.56 -9.65
C THR A 130 -13.85 15.16 -10.13
N GLY A 131 -14.40 14.05 -9.65
CA GLY A 131 -15.78 13.63 -9.94
C GLY A 131 -16.80 14.63 -9.42
N LEU A 132 -16.63 15.10 -8.19
CA LEU A 132 -17.51 16.11 -7.58
C LEU A 132 -17.38 17.46 -8.29
N SER A 133 -16.18 17.89 -8.64
CA SER A 133 -15.96 19.14 -9.40
C SER A 133 -16.49 19.08 -10.84
N ALA A 134 -16.64 17.88 -11.41
CA ALA A 134 -17.24 17.71 -12.73
C ALA A 134 -18.77 17.97 -12.72
N VAL A 135 -19.45 17.67 -11.60
CA VAL A 135 -20.91 17.76 -11.45
C VAL A 135 -21.33 19.09 -10.84
N LEU A 136 -20.58 19.60 -9.85
CA LEU A 136 -20.92 20.83 -9.14
C LEU A 136 -20.63 22.09 -10.00
N PRO A 137 -21.50 23.15 -9.91
CA PRO A 137 -21.22 24.42 -10.55
C PRO A 137 -19.96 25.08 -9.96
N HIS A 138 -19.15 25.72 -10.80
CA HIS A 138 -17.90 26.39 -10.40
C HIS A 138 -18.04 27.48 -9.33
N SER A 139 -19.22 28.01 -9.14
CA SER A 139 -19.52 29.12 -8.21
C SER A 139 -20.00 28.65 -6.82
N SER A 140 -20.11 27.35 -6.57
CA SER A 140 -20.58 26.88 -5.28
C SER A 140 -19.45 26.75 -4.27
N GLY A 141 -19.57 27.41 -3.11
CA GLY A 141 -18.64 27.29 -1.98
C GLY A 141 -18.44 25.82 -1.54
N LEU A 142 -19.41 24.96 -1.84
CA LEU A 142 -19.37 23.52 -1.59
C LEU A 142 -18.25 22.81 -2.40
N SER A 143 -18.04 23.21 -3.66
CA SER A 143 -16.96 22.67 -4.49
C SER A 143 -15.59 23.02 -3.93
N VAL A 144 -15.41 24.26 -3.48
CA VAL A 144 -14.17 24.73 -2.86
C VAL A 144 -13.92 23.99 -1.53
N LEU A 145 -14.93 23.88 -0.68
CA LEU A 145 -14.83 23.17 0.59
C LEU A 145 -14.42 21.70 0.38
N THR A 146 -15.02 21.03 -0.56
CA THR A 146 -14.69 19.63 -0.88
C THR A 146 -13.26 19.49 -1.38
N CYS A 147 -12.80 20.40 -2.26
CA CYS A 147 -11.41 20.38 -2.73
C CYS A 147 -10.42 20.61 -1.57
N ILE A 148 -10.72 21.49 -0.62
CA ILE A 148 -9.89 21.73 0.55
C ILE A 148 -9.82 20.47 1.43
N LEU A 149 -10.96 19.85 1.74
CA LEU A 149 -11.02 18.64 2.56
C LEU A 149 -10.25 17.48 1.91
N CYS A 150 -10.43 17.26 0.61
CA CYS A 150 -9.69 16.24 -0.14
C CYS A 150 -8.18 16.54 -0.18
N SER A 151 -7.80 17.80 -0.34
CA SER A 151 -6.39 18.22 -0.31
C SER A 151 -5.74 17.97 1.05
N CYS A 152 -6.42 18.31 2.14
CA CYS A 152 -5.94 18.03 3.50
C CYS A 152 -5.76 16.51 3.73
N PHE A 153 -6.72 15.72 3.32
CA PHE A 153 -6.63 14.26 3.42
C PHE A 153 -5.46 13.70 2.59
N PHE A 154 -5.32 14.17 1.35
CA PHE A 154 -4.22 13.77 0.47
C PHE A 154 -2.84 14.14 1.05
N LEU A 155 -2.72 15.36 1.58
CA LEU A 155 -1.48 15.81 2.24
C LEU A 155 -1.17 14.96 3.47
N SER A 156 -2.16 14.58 4.26
CA SER A 156 -1.96 13.70 5.41
C SER A 156 -1.43 12.33 4.97
N ILE A 157 -2.03 11.71 3.97
CA ILE A 157 -1.55 10.44 3.40
C ILE A 157 -0.13 10.60 2.84
N ALA A 158 0.15 11.66 2.09
CA ALA A 158 1.46 11.90 1.50
C ALA A 158 2.54 12.07 2.57
N VAL A 159 2.25 12.78 3.65
CA VAL A 159 3.18 12.95 4.78
C VAL A 159 3.48 11.62 5.45
N GLU A 160 2.47 10.80 5.74
CA GLU A 160 2.67 9.49 6.37
C GLU A 160 3.42 8.53 5.43
N TYR A 161 3.11 8.56 4.14
CA TYR A 161 3.82 7.79 3.13
C TYR A 161 5.30 8.19 3.02
N CYS A 162 5.59 9.50 3.01
CA CYS A 162 6.97 10.00 3.01
C CYS A 162 7.73 9.62 4.28
N LYS A 163 7.10 9.71 5.46
CA LYS A 163 7.71 9.26 6.73
C LYS A 163 8.04 7.78 6.69
N PHE A 164 7.11 6.96 6.23
CA PHE A 164 7.30 5.51 6.08
C PHE A 164 8.48 5.19 5.17
N TRP A 165 8.56 5.81 3.98
CA TRP A 165 9.66 5.59 3.04
C TRP A 165 10.99 6.10 3.56
N ARG A 166 11.03 7.26 4.21
CA ARG A 166 12.26 7.78 4.85
C ARG A 166 12.78 6.83 5.92
N GLY A 167 11.90 6.29 6.75
CA GLY A 167 12.26 5.26 7.75
C GLY A 167 12.80 4.00 7.10
N THR A 168 12.13 3.48 6.08
CA THR A 168 12.52 2.27 5.35
C THR A 168 13.87 2.45 4.63
N ILE A 169 14.06 3.58 3.95
CA ILE A 169 15.32 3.90 3.25
C ILE A 169 16.47 4.02 4.27
N SER A 170 16.27 4.69 5.40
CA SER A 170 17.28 4.82 6.46
C SER A 170 17.72 3.44 6.98
N VAL A 171 16.78 2.54 7.25
CA VAL A 171 17.08 1.17 7.70
C VAL A 171 17.84 0.38 6.62
N ILE A 172 17.47 0.51 5.34
CA ILE A 172 18.17 -0.14 4.23
C ILE A 172 19.61 0.37 4.10
N ILE A 173 19.82 1.68 4.19
CA ILE A 173 21.16 2.29 4.11
C ILE A 173 22.01 1.81 5.28
N ILE A 174 21.51 1.87 6.52
CA ILE A 174 22.23 1.43 7.72
C ILE A 174 22.60 -0.05 7.64
N THR A 175 21.66 -0.92 7.24
CA THR A 175 21.93 -2.36 7.11
C THR A 175 22.91 -2.68 5.97
N SER A 176 22.84 -1.94 4.86
CA SER A 176 23.80 -2.09 3.75
C SER A 176 25.20 -1.63 4.18
N PHE A 177 25.29 -0.49 4.84
CA PHE A 177 26.55 0.03 5.36
C PHE A 177 27.17 -0.93 6.38
N TYR A 178 26.36 -1.47 7.31
CA TYR A 178 26.81 -2.46 8.29
C TYR A 178 27.31 -3.76 7.63
N LYS A 179 26.65 -4.23 6.57
CA LYS A 179 27.12 -5.39 5.79
C LYS A 179 28.43 -5.14 5.07
N ILE A 180 28.60 -3.95 4.48
CA ILE A 180 29.86 -3.55 3.83
C ILE A 180 30.98 -3.49 4.87
N LEU A 181 30.72 -2.88 6.03
CA LEU A 181 31.68 -2.80 7.13
C LEU A 181 32.11 -4.19 7.60
N LEU A 182 31.15 -5.10 7.83
CA LEU A 182 31.45 -6.49 8.19
C LEU A 182 32.25 -7.22 7.10
N TRP A 183 31.98 -6.94 5.83
CA TRP A 183 32.70 -7.52 4.70
C TRP A 183 34.15 -7.01 4.66
N VAL A 184 34.36 -5.71 4.83
CA VAL A 184 35.70 -5.07 4.88
C VAL A 184 36.54 -5.61 6.05
N PHE A 185 35.94 -5.77 7.23
CA PHE A 185 36.65 -6.32 8.41
C PHE A 185 36.80 -7.85 8.39
N ARG A 186 36.18 -8.55 7.45
CA ARG A 186 36.26 -10.01 7.30
C ARG A 186 37.33 -10.45 6.31
N ILE A 187 38.16 -9.55 5.77
CA ILE A 187 39.31 -9.92 4.93
C ILE A 187 40.40 -10.44 5.90
N PRO A 188 40.67 -11.75 5.94
CA PRO A 188 41.80 -12.28 6.72
C PRO A 188 43.09 -11.89 6.00
N HIS A 189 44.07 -11.46 6.80
CA HIS A 189 45.45 -11.39 6.37
C HIS A 189 45.96 -12.78 6.00
#